data_6bdfce49fae7f4f66f0749b8182dc200
#
_entry.id   6bdfce49fae7f4f66f0749b8182dc200
#
_cell.length_a   1.000
_cell.length_b   1.000
_cell.length_c   1.000
_cell.angle_alpha   90.00
_cell.angle_beta   90.00
_cell.angle_gamma   90.00
#
_symmetry.space_group_name_H-M   'P 1'
#
loop_
_entity.id
_entity.type
_entity.pdbx_description
1 polymer ?
#
loop_
_entity_poly.entity_id
_entity_poly.type
_entity_poly.pdbx_seq_one_letter_code
_entity_poly.pdbx_strand_id
1 'polypeptide(L)'
;MVKWDETIPRPYSRHNLIQGTKGILTVFPTRVALDGGVAGITKNHHSWAQGKDLENLYEKYDHPLYKRVGEEARRMGGHGGMDFIMRYRIIECLKKGTPLDQNVYEGCFWSAVTPLSAESILNDGAPQKFPDFTRGNWKSTNQLDIIS
;
A
#
# COMPACT_ATOMS: atom_id res chain seq x y z
N MET A 1 -14.04 -8.20 0.97
CA MET A 1 -15.19 -7.58 0.28
C MET A 1 -14.69 -6.33 -0.45
N VAL A 2 -14.91 -6.24 -1.75
CA VAL A 2 -14.60 -5.04 -2.55
C VAL A 2 -15.88 -4.23 -2.69
N LYS A 3 -15.81 -2.91 -2.47
CA LYS A 3 -16.91 -1.97 -2.70
C LYS A 3 -16.45 -0.90 -3.67
N TRP A 4 -17.24 -0.64 -4.69
CA TRP A 4 -17.08 0.48 -5.59
C TRP A 4 -18.37 1.27 -5.58
N ASP A 5 -18.32 2.56 -5.28
CA ASP A 5 -19.49 3.42 -5.17
C ASP A 5 -19.15 4.83 -5.67
N GLU A 6 -19.78 5.24 -6.75
CA GLU A 6 -19.66 6.56 -7.37
C GLU A 6 -20.98 7.34 -7.32
N THR A 7 -22.02 6.80 -6.70
CA THR A 7 -23.37 7.35 -6.76
C THR A 7 -23.74 8.25 -5.61
N ILE A 8 -23.03 8.14 -4.48
CA ILE A 8 -23.28 8.94 -3.28
C ILE A 8 -22.31 10.12 -3.19
N PRO A 9 -22.75 11.27 -2.63
CA PRO A 9 -21.92 12.47 -2.49
C PRO A 9 -20.92 12.33 -1.33
N ARG A 10 -20.10 11.31 -1.37
CA ARG A 10 -19.04 11.08 -0.39
C ARG A 10 -17.67 11.46 -0.97
N PRO A 11 -16.80 12.11 -0.19
CA PRO A 11 -15.44 12.37 -0.61
C PRO A 11 -14.72 11.07 -0.97
N TYR A 12 -13.76 11.18 -1.90
CA TYR A 12 -12.90 10.04 -2.29
C TYR A 12 -12.24 9.40 -1.07
N SER A 13 -12.37 8.11 -0.97
CA SER A 13 -11.69 7.30 0.05
C SER A 13 -11.51 5.87 -0.44
N ARG A 14 -10.33 5.34 -0.26
CA ARG A 14 -10.06 3.90 -0.49
C ARG A 14 -10.37 3.04 0.73
N HIS A 15 -10.79 3.63 1.84
CA HIS A 15 -11.01 2.93 3.12
C HIS A 15 -9.86 2.01 3.53
N ASN A 16 -8.63 2.40 3.21
CA ASN A 16 -7.47 1.60 3.55
C ASN A 16 -7.35 1.50 5.07
N LEU A 17 -7.36 0.29 5.56
CA LEU A 17 -7.12 -0.05 6.95
C LEU A 17 -6.11 -1.18 6.99
N ILE A 18 -4.95 -0.93 7.59
CA ILE A 18 -3.89 -1.90 7.79
C ILE A 18 -3.77 -2.14 9.27
N GLN A 19 -4.01 -3.36 9.70
CA GLN A 19 -3.95 -3.75 11.10
C GLN A 19 -2.93 -4.86 11.29
N GLY A 20 -1.97 -4.59 12.16
CA GLY A 20 -0.96 -5.55 12.59
C GLY A 20 -1.09 -5.85 14.09
N THR A 21 -0.19 -6.67 14.59
CA THR A 21 -0.15 -7.05 16.02
C THR A 21 0.33 -5.91 16.93
N LYS A 22 0.96 -4.88 16.38
CA LYS A 22 1.56 -3.76 17.13
C LYS A 22 1.00 -2.40 16.74
N GLY A 23 -0.01 -2.34 15.87
CA GLY A 23 -0.58 -1.07 15.49
C GLY A 23 -1.58 -1.16 14.36
N ILE A 24 -2.18 -0.02 14.09
CA ILE A 24 -3.19 0.15 13.04
C ILE A 24 -2.95 1.47 12.31
N LEU A 25 -3.08 1.43 10.99
CA LEU A 25 -3.06 2.58 10.11
C LEU A 25 -4.40 2.68 9.37
N THR A 26 -4.98 3.86 9.36
CA THR A 26 -6.09 4.18 8.45
C THR A 26 -5.70 5.31 7.51
N VAL A 27 -6.31 5.35 6.33
CA VAL A 27 -6.10 6.44 5.37
C VAL A 27 -7.46 7.04 4.99
N PHE A 28 -7.46 8.37 4.87
CA PHE A 28 -8.63 9.22 4.64
C PHE A 28 -9.59 9.35 5.84
N PRO A 29 -9.17 10.06 6.91
CA PRO A 29 -7.87 10.72 7.12
C PRO A 29 -6.79 9.73 7.54
N THR A 30 -5.52 10.08 7.22
CA THR A 30 -4.38 9.29 7.66
C THR A 30 -4.17 9.49 9.16
N ARG A 31 -4.13 8.37 9.88
CA ARG A 31 -3.87 8.34 11.32
C ARG A 31 -3.35 6.97 11.73
N VAL A 32 -2.56 6.93 12.78
CA VAL A 32 -1.90 5.72 13.30
C VAL A 32 -2.18 5.57 14.78
N ALA A 33 -2.39 4.34 15.22
CA ALA A 33 -2.32 4.00 16.63
C ALA A 33 -1.36 2.82 16.81
N LEU A 34 -0.50 2.89 17.81
CA LEU A 34 0.48 1.85 18.11
C LEU A 34 0.23 1.28 19.50
N ASP A 35 0.44 -0.03 19.64
CA ASP A 35 0.37 -0.72 20.91
C ASP A 35 1.45 -0.18 21.87
N GLY A 36 1.05 0.15 23.10
CA GLY A 36 1.94 0.82 24.04
C GLY A 36 2.15 2.31 23.78
N GLY A 37 1.49 2.87 22.77
CA GLY A 37 1.69 4.24 22.31
C GLY A 37 3.00 4.42 21.54
N VAL A 38 3.22 5.62 21.05
CA VAL A 38 4.52 6.00 20.44
C VAL A 38 5.28 6.80 21.48
N ALA A 39 6.44 6.31 21.91
CA ALA A 39 7.27 6.96 22.91
C ALA A 39 7.54 8.44 22.51
N GLY A 40 7.06 9.37 23.34
CA GLY A 40 7.15 10.80 23.07
C GLY A 40 6.09 11.40 22.14
N ILE A 41 5.19 10.59 21.56
CA ILE A 41 4.17 11.06 20.61
C ILE A 41 2.76 10.82 21.14
N THR A 42 2.42 9.62 21.58
CA THR A 42 1.13 9.35 22.24
C THR A 42 1.35 8.62 23.55
N LYS A 43 0.65 9.07 24.59
CA LYS A 43 0.66 8.40 25.91
C LYS A 43 -0.62 7.60 26.17
N ASN A 44 -1.59 7.66 25.26
CA ASN A 44 -2.91 7.10 25.47
C ASN A 44 -3.22 6.04 24.41
N HIS A 45 -3.52 4.82 24.87
CA HIS A 45 -3.92 3.70 24.01
C HIS A 45 -5.22 3.92 23.24
N HIS A 46 -6.02 4.92 23.62
CA HIS A 46 -7.28 5.25 22.96
C HIS A 46 -7.16 6.43 21.98
N SER A 47 -5.96 6.91 21.73
CA SER A 47 -5.72 8.08 20.88
C SER A 47 -5.04 7.70 19.58
N TRP A 48 -5.45 8.37 18.51
CA TRP A 48 -4.78 8.31 17.22
C TRP A 48 -3.67 9.36 17.14
N ALA A 49 -2.52 8.98 16.63
CA ALA A 49 -1.53 9.92 16.14
C ALA A 49 -2.06 10.57 14.86
N GLN A 50 -2.18 11.88 14.86
CA GLN A 50 -2.64 12.70 13.74
C GLN A 50 -2.00 14.09 13.81
N GLY A 51 -2.10 14.87 12.73
CA GLY A 51 -1.47 16.19 12.69
C GLY A 51 0.03 16.10 12.94
N LYS A 52 0.55 16.91 13.87
CA LYS A 52 1.98 16.98 14.18
C LYS A 52 2.59 15.66 14.66
N ASP A 53 1.84 14.86 15.40
CA ASP A 53 2.31 13.54 15.84
C ASP A 53 2.52 12.61 14.63
N LEU A 54 1.65 12.69 13.64
CA LEU A 54 1.78 11.95 12.41
C LEU A 54 2.99 12.44 11.57
N GLU A 55 3.24 13.74 11.51
CA GLU A 55 4.40 14.32 10.86
C GLU A 55 5.71 13.80 11.48
N ASN A 56 5.79 13.77 12.81
CA ASN A 56 6.94 13.18 13.51
C ASN A 56 7.14 11.70 13.21
N LEU A 57 6.05 10.95 13.02
CA LEU A 57 6.12 9.54 12.60
C LEU A 57 6.67 9.41 11.18
N TYR A 58 6.24 10.25 10.24
CA TYR A 58 6.79 10.28 8.90
C TYR A 58 8.27 10.61 8.89
N GLU A 59 8.69 11.64 9.64
CA GLU A 59 10.10 12.00 9.75
C GLU A 59 10.97 10.81 10.19
N LYS A 60 10.48 10.04 11.15
CA LYS A 60 11.20 8.91 11.72
C LYS A 60 11.14 7.65 10.85
N TYR A 61 9.95 7.30 10.34
CA TYR A 61 9.66 5.99 9.76
C TYR A 61 9.33 6.01 8.26
N ASP A 62 9.38 7.16 7.62
CA ASP A 62 9.10 7.21 6.19
C ASP A 62 10.07 6.33 5.39
N HIS A 63 9.58 5.79 4.29
CA HIS A 63 10.33 4.84 3.48
C HIS A 63 11.64 5.48 2.98
N PRO A 64 12.80 4.80 3.05
CA PRO A 64 14.08 5.38 2.63
C PRO A 64 14.08 5.91 1.20
N LEU A 65 13.43 5.19 0.27
CA LEU A 65 13.27 5.65 -1.11
C LEU A 65 12.51 6.98 -1.18
N TYR A 66 11.47 7.15 -0.38
CA TYR A 66 10.70 8.37 -0.35
C TYR A 66 11.50 9.53 0.26
N LYS A 67 12.31 9.26 1.27
CA LYS A 67 13.26 10.25 1.82
C LYS A 67 14.30 10.69 0.78
N ARG A 68 14.73 9.77 -0.09
CA ARG A 68 15.74 10.02 -1.12
C ARG A 68 15.21 10.82 -2.31
N VAL A 69 14.05 10.47 -2.84
CA VAL A 69 13.50 11.03 -4.09
C VAL A 69 12.12 11.67 -3.96
N GLY A 70 11.51 11.67 -2.77
CA GLY A 70 10.13 12.09 -2.59
C GLY A 70 9.88 13.57 -2.89
N GLU A 71 10.85 14.44 -2.61
CA GLU A 71 10.74 15.87 -2.93
C GLU A 71 10.72 16.09 -4.45
N GLU A 72 11.65 15.49 -5.17
CA GLU A 72 11.70 15.48 -6.64
C GLU A 72 10.40 14.91 -7.22
N ALA A 73 9.95 13.79 -6.68
CA ALA A 73 8.74 13.13 -7.12
C ALA A 73 7.50 14.04 -6.99
N ARG A 74 7.37 14.75 -5.86
CA ARG A 74 6.27 15.72 -5.68
C ARG A 74 6.37 16.88 -6.66
N ARG A 75 7.57 17.38 -6.93
CA ARG A 75 7.83 18.44 -7.89
C ARG A 75 7.46 18.04 -9.32
N MET A 76 7.76 16.80 -9.71
CA MET A 76 7.45 16.26 -11.03
C MET A 76 5.96 15.94 -11.22
N GLY A 77 5.19 15.82 -10.14
CA GLY A 77 3.75 15.55 -10.18
C GLY A 77 3.40 14.10 -10.52
N GLY A 78 2.18 13.89 -10.99
CA GLY A 78 1.64 12.54 -11.24
C GLY A 78 1.24 11.82 -9.94
N HIS A 79 -0.05 11.91 -9.57
CA HIS A 79 -0.61 11.28 -8.36
C HIS A 79 0.20 11.55 -7.07
N GLY A 80 0.62 12.82 -6.88
CA GLY A 80 1.41 13.21 -5.73
C GLY A 80 2.87 12.71 -5.75
N GLY A 81 3.40 12.38 -6.93
CA GLY A 81 4.76 11.88 -7.13
C GLY A 81 4.87 10.35 -7.27
N MET A 82 3.75 9.65 -7.14
CA MET A 82 3.72 8.17 -7.21
C MET A 82 4.20 7.65 -8.57
N ASP A 83 3.76 8.30 -9.66
CA ASP A 83 4.16 7.92 -11.03
C ASP A 83 5.65 8.12 -11.28
N PHE A 84 6.24 9.17 -10.69
CA PHE A 84 7.68 9.39 -10.74
C PHE A 84 8.45 8.27 -10.04
N ILE A 85 8.07 7.93 -8.81
CA ILE A 85 8.74 6.90 -8.02
C ILE A 85 8.67 5.54 -8.73
N MET A 86 7.53 5.19 -9.28
CA MET A 86 7.35 3.95 -10.04
C MET A 86 8.33 3.88 -11.23
N ARG A 87 8.37 4.92 -12.06
CA ARG A 87 9.28 4.99 -13.22
C ARG A 87 10.74 5.01 -12.79
N TYR A 88 11.06 5.75 -11.75
CA TYR A 88 12.40 5.80 -11.17
C TYR A 88 12.89 4.40 -10.78
N ARG A 89 12.05 3.62 -10.10
CA ARG A 89 12.39 2.25 -9.71
C ARG A 89 12.58 1.32 -10.89
N ILE A 90 11.71 1.38 -11.89
CA ILE A 90 11.87 0.59 -13.12
C ILE A 90 13.23 0.87 -13.77
N ILE A 91 13.56 2.15 -13.96
CA ILE A 91 14.83 2.55 -14.59
C ILE A 91 16.03 2.13 -13.73
N GLU A 92 15.93 2.29 -12.41
CA GLU A 92 17.01 1.91 -11.48
C GLU A 92 17.27 0.40 -11.53
N CYS A 93 16.23 -0.43 -11.50
CA CYS A 93 16.34 -1.88 -11.62
C CYS A 93 16.95 -2.29 -12.96
N LEU A 94 16.49 -1.71 -14.07
CA LEU A 94 17.03 -1.99 -15.40
C LEU A 94 18.51 -1.60 -15.52
N LYS A 95 18.90 -0.45 -14.97
CA LYS A 95 20.32 -0.02 -14.97
C LYS A 95 21.21 -0.93 -14.14
N LYS A 96 20.71 -1.45 -13.05
CA LYS A 96 21.45 -2.34 -12.14
C LYS A 96 21.41 -3.81 -12.56
N GLY A 97 20.55 -4.17 -13.51
CA GLY A 97 20.30 -5.56 -13.89
C GLY A 97 19.65 -6.37 -12.77
N THR A 98 18.91 -5.70 -11.88
CA THR A 98 18.17 -6.35 -10.79
C THR A 98 16.72 -6.59 -11.17
N PRO A 99 16.04 -7.59 -10.58
CA PRO A 99 14.62 -7.79 -10.78
C PRO A 99 13.79 -6.53 -10.47
N LEU A 100 12.69 -6.35 -11.19
CA LEU A 100 11.73 -5.30 -10.88
C LEU A 100 11.05 -5.57 -9.52
N ASP A 101 10.65 -4.50 -8.84
CA ASP A 101 9.91 -4.59 -7.57
C ASP A 101 8.59 -5.35 -7.71
N GLN A 102 8.04 -5.35 -8.91
CA GLN A 102 6.82 -6.05 -9.27
C GLN A 102 7.05 -6.86 -10.53
N ASN A 103 6.69 -8.12 -10.50
CA ASN A 103 6.81 -9.03 -11.63
C ASN A 103 5.46 -9.31 -12.30
N VAL A 104 5.49 -10.08 -13.40
CA VAL A 104 4.29 -10.42 -14.17
C VAL A 104 3.25 -11.20 -13.34
N TYR A 105 3.69 -12.01 -12.40
CA TYR A 105 2.78 -12.81 -11.56
C TYR A 105 1.99 -11.94 -10.60
N GLU A 106 2.61 -10.91 -10.03
CA GLU A 106 1.93 -9.91 -9.20
C GLU A 106 0.95 -9.08 -10.03
N GLY A 107 1.32 -8.71 -11.25
CA GLY A 107 0.42 -8.06 -12.19
C GLY A 107 -0.81 -8.91 -12.50
N CYS A 108 -0.62 -10.21 -12.77
CA CYS A 108 -1.72 -11.16 -12.97
C CYS A 108 -2.58 -11.32 -11.72
N PHE A 109 -1.95 -11.40 -10.54
CA PHE A 109 -2.63 -11.53 -9.27
C PHE A 109 -3.59 -10.35 -9.02
N TRP A 110 -3.12 -9.13 -9.18
CA TRP A 110 -3.94 -7.95 -8.98
C TRP A 110 -5.05 -7.81 -10.03
N SER A 111 -4.73 -8.12 -11.28
CA SER A 111 -5.70 -8.06 -12.39
C SER A 111 -6.82 -9.09 -12.25
N ALA A 112 -6.55 -10.24 -11.62
CA ALA A 112 -7.55 -11.29 -11.43
C ALA A 112 -8.67 -10.90 -10.45
N VAL A 113 -8.47 -9.90 -9.61
CA VAL A 113 -9.51 -9.44 -8.66
C VAL A 113 -10.78 -9.00 -9.39
N THR A 114 -10.64 -8.28 -10.50
CA THR A 114 -11.80 -7.77 -11.26
C THR A 114 -12.68 -8.89 -11.83
N PRO A 115 -12.18 -9.83 -12.63
CA PRO A 115 -13.01 -10.91 -13.18
C PRO A 115 -13.54 -11.85 -12.09
N LEU A 116 -12.76 -12.16 -11.04
CA LEU A 116 -13.23 -12.97 -9.94
C LEU A 116 -14.33 -12.28 -9.11
N SER A 117 -14.26 -10.96 -8.97
CA SER A 117 -15.31 -10.18 -8.31
C SER A 117 -16.60 -10.21 -9.13
N ALA A 118 -16.50 -10.08 -10.45
CA ALA A 118 -17.66 -10.18 -11.34
C ALA A 118 -18.31 -11.57 -11.26
N GLU A 119 -17.50 -12.63 -11.31
CA GLU A 119 -17.99 -14.01 -11.16
C GLU A 119 -18.65 -14.24 -9.79
N SER A 120 -18.08 -13.71 -8.72
CA SER A 120 -18.69 -13.77 -7.39
C SER A 120 -20.06 -13.11 -7.35
N ILE A 121 -20.20 -11.94 -7.96
CA ILE A 121 -21.48 -11.20 -8.01
C ILE A 121 -22.53 -12.01 -8.79
N LEU A 122 -22.17 -12.59 -9.91
CA LEU A 122 -23.07 -13.43 -10.74
C LEU A 122 -23.52 -14.71 -10.01
N ASN A 123 -22.81 -15.10 -8.95
CA ASN A 123 -23.10 -16.29 -8.14
C ASN A 123 -23.46 -15.91 -6.69
N ASP A 124 -24.28 -14.89 -6.51
CA ASP A 124 -24.83 -14.47 -5.21
C ASP A 124 -23.76 -14.17 -4.13
N GLY A 125 -22.59 -13.69 -4.53
CA GLY A 125 -21.49 -13.41 -3.63
C GLY A 125 -20.67 -14.64 -3.21
N ALA A 126 -20.80 -15.74 -3.93
CA ALA A 126 -20.07 -16.97 -3.60
C ALA A 126 -18.55 -16.78 -3.67
N PRO A 127 -17.80 -17.39 -2.73
CA PRO A 127 -16.33 -17.35 -2.77
C PRO A 127 -15.78 -17.93 -4.07
N GLN A 128 -14.85 -17.21 -4.68
CA GLN A 128 -14.17 -17.63 -5.90
C GLN A 128 -12.80 -18.20 -5.59
N LYS A 129 -12.42 -19.28 -6.30
CA LYS A 129 -11.09 -19.85 -6.19
C LYS A 129 -10.09 -18.93 -6.88
N PHE A 130 -9.14 -18.40 -6.11
CA PHE A 130 -8.09 -17.56 -6.66
C PHE A 130 -7.05 -18.43 -7.39
N PRO A 131 -6.69 -18.13 -8.65
CA PRO A 131 -5.72 -18.91 -9.41
C PRO A 131 -4.30 -18.68 -8.89
N ASP A 132 -3.49 -19.73 -8.83
CA ASP A 132 -2.07 -19.63 -8.56
C ASP A 132 -1.29 -19.52 -9.88
N PHE A 133 -0.97 -18.30 -10.27
CA PHE A 133 -0.21 -18.01 -11.49
C PHE A 133 1.25 -18.48 -11.42
N THR A 134 1.78 -18.70 -10.22
CA THR A 134 3.17 -19.09 -10.00
C THR A 134 3.38 -20.60 -10.00
N ARG A 135 2.30 -21.38 -10.07
CA ARG A 135 2.35 -22.86 -9.96
C ARG A 135 3.07 -23.33 -8.70
N GLY A 136 2.84 -22.66 -7.59
CA GLY A 136 3.41 -22.97 -6.29
C GLY A 136 4.73 -22.27 -5.96
N ASN A 137 5.37 -21.61 -6.90
CA ASN A 137 6.68 -20.95 -6.68
C ASN A 137 6.60 -19.79 -5.68
N TRP A 138 5.43 -19.21 -5.44
CA TRP A 138 5.26 -18.16 -4.42
C TRP A 138 5.71 -18.60 -3.02
N LYS A 139 5.69 -19.91 -2.74
CA LYS A 139 6.12 -20.47 -1.44
C LYS A 139 7.63 -20.35 -1.20
N SER A 140 8.41 -20.25 -2.26
CA SER A 140 9.88 -20.14 -2.23
C SER A 140 10.38 -18.75 -2.62
N THR A 141 9.47 -17.83 -2.99
CA THR A 141 9.85 -16.47 -3.35
C THR A 141 10.12 -15.65 -2.09
N ASN A 142 11.27 -15.01 -2.03
CA ASN A 142 11.58 -14.07 -0.96
C ASN A 142 10.68 -12.85 -1.06
N GLN A 143 10.30 -12.33 0.11
CA GLN A 143 9.59 -11.05 0.17
C GLN A 143 10.52 -9.93 -0.29
N LEU A 144 9.92 -8.90 -0.89
CA LEU A 144 10.66 -7.68 -1.22
C LEU A 144 11.04 -6.97 0.08
N ASP A 145 12.33 -6.73 0.28
CA ASP A 145 12.84 -5.96 1.39
C ASP A 145 12.57 -4.45 1.21
N ILE A 146 12.74 -3.69 2.29
CA ILE A 146 12.67 -2.23 2.23
C ILE A 146 13.83 -1.72 1.37
N ILE A 147 13.49 -1.13 0.24
CA ILE A 147 14.45 -0.59 -0.73
C ILE A 147 14.99 0.75 -0.23
N SER A 148 16.29 0.85 -0.07
CA SER A 148 17.00 2.05 0.36
C SER A 148 17.63 2.83 -0.81
#